data_029983aaac56ad85b107afba65b87c60
#
_entry.id   029983aaac56ad85b107afba65b87c60
#
_cell.length_a   1.000
_cell.length_b   1.000
_cell.length_c   1.000
_cell.angle_alpha   90.00
_cell.angle_beta   90.00
_cell.angle_gamma   90.00
#
_symmetry.space_group_name_H-M   'P 1'
#
loop_
_entity.id
_entity.type
_entity.pdbx_description
1 polymer ?
#
loop_
_entity_poly.entity_id
_entity_poly.type
_entity_poly.pdbx_seq_one_letter_code
_entity_poly.pdbx_strand_id
1 'polypeptide(L)'
;VERSRGLGDVYKRQTYERLLVEWQQKFNLVSNSTLECAWERHFLDSAQLFKFIPPNAKIMYDFGSGAGFPGMVLAIMANEKTPYLKVKLVESTGKKTLYLNEVKNQTSANVEIINQRIESLVPEKADVITSRALSSLKELFEYAHKFCSLKTTCIFPKGKKYQEEIADARKSWNFDCQVFDSEQSDEGKILVITKLSKIKGVK
;
A
#
# COMPACT_ATOMS: atom_id res chain seq x y z
N VAL A 1 -12.52 -4.38 -28.01
CA VAL A 1 -11.90 -5.19 -26.92
C VAL A 1 -11.26 -4.29 -25.85
N GLU A 2 -10.57 -3.19 -26.21
CA GLU A 2 -9.96 -2.28 -25.22
C GLU A 2 -10.98 -1.52 -24.36
N ARG A 3 -12.12 -1.10 -24.91
CA ARG A 3 -13.18 -0.39 -24.18
C ARG A 3 -13.87 -1.24 -23.10
N SER A 4 -13.93 -2.55 -23.27
CA SER A 4 -14.57 -3.45 -22.30
C SER A 4 -13.66 -3.77 -21.10
N ARG A 5 -12.32 -3.76 -21.27
CA ARG A 5 -11.37 -3.99 -20.17
C ARG A 5 -11.36 -2.85 -19.14
N GLY A 6 -11.43 -1.58 -19.61
CA GLY A 6 -11.50 -0.43 -18.70
C GLY A 6 -12.81 -0.31 -17.90
N LEU A 7 -13.92 -0.83 -18.42
CA LEU A 7 -15.23 -0.82 -17.73
C LEU A 7 -15.27 -1.77 -16.52
N GLY A 8 -14.57 -2.92 -16.59
CA GLY A 8 -14.48 -3.86 -15.47
C GLY A 8 -13.78 -3.27 -14.25
N ASP A 9 -12.69 -2.55 -14.45
CA ASP A 9 -11.95 -1.88 -13.37
C ASP A 9 -12.72 -0.72 -12.75
N VAL A 10 -13.44 0.04 -13.55
CA VAL A 10 -14.31 1.13 -13.06
C VAL A 10 -15.41 0.56 -12.17
N TYR A 11 -16.09 -0.51 -12.62
CA TYR A 11 -17.13 -1.17 -11.84
C TYR A 11 -16.61 -1.72 -10.51
N LYS A 12 -15.45 -2.37 -10.51
CA LYS A 12 -14.83 -2.91 -9.29
C LYS A 12 -14.50 -1.78 -8.29
N ARG A 13 -13.99 -0.66 -8.77
CA ARG A 13 -13.68 0.50 -7.92
C ARG A 13 -14.94 1.15 -7.37
N GLN A 14 -16.00 1.27 -8.16
CA GLN A 14 -17.31 1.75 -7.68
C GLN A 14 -17.91 0.82 -6.63
N THR A 15 -17.79 -0.51 -6.82
CA THR A 15 -18.21 -1.51 -5.83
C THR A 15 -17.42 -1.33 -4.53
N TYR A 16 -16.12 -1.12 -4.62
CA TYR A 16 -15.27 -0.89 -3.45
C TYR A 16 -15.64 0.41 -2.72
N GLU A 17 -15.89 1.51 -3.44
CA GLU A 17 -16.33 2.77 -2.87
C GLU A 17 -17.67 2.62 -2.14
N ARG A 18 -18.65 1.97 -2.75
CA ARG A 18 -19.94 1.66 -2.11
C ARG A 18 -19.75 0.89 -0.80
N LEU A 19 -18.93 -0.15 -0.81
CA LEU A 19 -18.61 -0.92 0.38
C LEU A 19 -17.90 -0.10 1.45
N LEU A 20 -17.01 0.81 1.06
CA LEU A 20 -16.32 1.73 1.97
C LEU A 20 -17.36 2.59 2.73
N VAL A 21 -18.32 3.18 2.02
CA VAL A 21 -19.38 4.01 2.62
C VAL A 21 -20.28 3.18 3.54
N GLU A 22 -20.71 2.00 3.11
CA GLU A 22 -21.57 1.11 3.91
C GLU A 22 -20.89 0.66 5.22
N TRP A 23 -19.63 0.27 5.13
CA TRP A 23 -18.90 -0.25 6.30
C TRP A 23 -18.36 0.86 7.20
N GLN A 24 -18.12 2.07 6.67
CA GLN A 24 -17.76 3.25 7.47
C GLN A 24 -18.80 3.55 8.55
N GLN A 25 -20.09 3.27 8.28
CA GLN A 25 -21.16 3.43 9.26
C GLN A 25 -21.04 2.46 10.45
N LYS A 26 -20.35 1.33 10.27
CA LYS A 26 -20.17 0.30 11.30
C LYS A 26 -18.82 0.44 12.02
N PHE A 27 -17.79 0.86 11.29
CA PHE A 27 -16.41 0.99 11.79
C PHE A 27 -15.74 2.21 11.16
N ASN A 28 -14.87 2.88 11.91
CA ASN A 28 -14.03 3.94 11.38
C ASN A 28 -12.92 3.33 10.49
N LEU A 29 -13.16 3.28 9.19
CA LEU A 29 -12.22 2.79 8.18
C LEU A 29 -11.27 3.90 7.71
N VAL A 30 -11.83 5.08 7.45
CA VAL A 30 -11.13 6.30 7.06
C VAL A 30 -11.64 7.47 7.89
N SER A 31 -10.97 8.63 7.84
CA SER A 31 -11.52 9.82 8.50
C SER A 31 -12.78 10.31 7.77
N ASN A 32 -13.77 10.78 8.52
CA ASN A 32 -15.01 11.28 7.94
C ASN A 32 -14.77 12.44 6.96
N SER A 33 -13.78 13.29 7.24
CA SER A 33 -13.39 14.41 6.37
C SER A 33 -12.82 13.96 5.01
N THR A 34 -12.36 12.72 4.89
CA THR A 34 -11.85 12.18 3.62
C THR A 34 -12.83 11.27 2.90
N LEU A 35 -13.93 10.90 3.55
CA LEU A 35 -14.94 10.04 2.95
C LEU A 35 -15.69 10.74 1.80
N GLU A 36 -16.01 12.03 1.96
CA GLU A 36 -16.70 12.82 0.93
C GLU A 36 -15.88 13.01 -0.36
N CYS A 37 -14.54 12.95 -0.24
CA CYS A 37 -13.60 13.00 -1.35
C CYS A 37 -12.77 11.71 -1.43
N ALA A 38 -13.39 10.55 -1.13
CA ALA A 38 -12.69 9.27 -1.06
C ALA A 38 -12.02 8.91 -2.38
N TRP A 39 -12.64 9.31 -3.51
CA TRP A 39 -12.10 9.03 -4.82
C TRP A 39 -10.72 9.64 -5.02
N GLU A 40 -10.56 10.92 -4.78
CA GLU A 40 -9.29 11.64 -4.92
C GLU A 40 -8.30 11.25 -3.82
N ARG A 41 -8.77 11.26 -2.57
CA ARG A 41 -7.91 11.11 -1.39
C ARG A 41 -7.46 9.68 -1.11
N HIS A 42 -8.17 8.69 -1.65
CA HIS A 42 -7.84 7.29 -1.41
C HIS A 42 -7.65 6.50 -2.69
N PHE A 43 -8.59 6.54 -3.64
CA PHE A 43 -8.52 5.73 -4.84
C PHE A 43 -7.45 6.23 -5.83
N LEU A 44 -7.50 7.49 -6.24
CA LEU A 44 -6.51 8.06 -7.16
C LEU A 44 -5.14 8.19 -6.51
N ASP A 45 -5.09 8.56 -5.22
CA ASP A 45 -3.85 8.61 -4.44
C ASP A 45 -3.15 7.24 -4.38
N SER A 46 -3.92 6.15 -4.28
CA SER A 46 -3.39 4.79 -4.34
C SER A 46 -3.01 4.38 -5.77
N ALA A 47 -3.87 4.68 -6.75
CA ALA A 47 -3.68 4.25 -8.13
C ALA A 47 -2.40 4.81 -8.77
N GLN A 48 -2.00 6.05 -8.43
CA GLN A 48 -0.77 6.65 -8.94
C GLN A 48 0.49 5.85 -8.57
N LEU A 49 0.44 5.02 -7.51
CA LEU A 49 1.58 4.20 -7.09
C LEU A 49 1.86 3.04 -8.05
N PHE A 50 0.89 2.65 -8.88
CA PHE A 50 1.03 1.51 -9.79
C PHE A 50 2.21 1.67 -10.77
N LYS A 51 2.51 2.90 -11.19
CA LYS A 51 3.62 3.21 -12.12
C LYS A 51 5.02 2.89 -11.55
N PHE A 52 5.13 2.75 -10.22
CA PHE A 52 6.39 2.44 -9.54
C PHE A 52 6.55 0.93 -9.26
N ILE A 53 5.54 0.11 -9.54
CA ILE A 53 5.63 -1.34 -9.39
C ILE A 53 6.47 -1.89 -10.54
N PRO A 54 7.58 -2.63 -10.25
CA PRO A 54 8.37 -3.27 -11.30
C PRO A 54 7.51 -4.21 -12.15
N PRO A 55 7.65 -4.20 -13.49
CA PRO A 55 6.78 -4.98 -14.39
C PRO A 55 6.80 -6.48 -14.16
N ASN A 56 7.86 -7.01 -13.59
CA ASN A 56 8.06 -8.44 -13.30
C ASN A 56 7.84 -8.79 -11.82
N ALA A 57 7.31 -7.87 -11.01
CA ALA A 57 6.99 -8.12 -9.62
C ALA A 57 5.94 -9.23 -9.47
N LYS A 58 6.16 -10.16 -8.53
CA LYS A 58 5.29 -11.31 -8.26
C LYS A 58 4.64 -11.25 -6.89
N ILE A 59 5.34 -10.70 -5.90
CA ILE A 59 4.89 -10.64 -4.51
C ILE A 59 4.95 -9.20 -4.02
N MET A 60 3.82 -8.70 -3.60
CA MET A 60 3.67 -7.37 -3.00
C MET A 60 3.03 -7.50 -1.62
N TYR A 61 3.61 -6.83 -0.63
CA TYR A 61 2.99 -6.63 0.67
C TYR A 61 2.49 -5.19 0.82
N ASP A 62 1.33 -5.04 1.44
CA ASP A 62 0.83 -3.76 1.92
C ASP A 62 0.69 -3.83 3.44
N PHE A 63 1.53 -3.08 4.15
CA PHE A 63 1.61 -3.12 5.60
C PHE A 63 0.67 -2.11 6.26
N GLY A 64 -0.16 -2.61 7.18
CA GLY A 64 -1.18 -1.79 7.83
C GLY A 64 -2.25 -1.35 6.85
N SER A 65 -2.79 -2.28 6.08
CA SER A 65 -3.67 -1.97 4.94
C SER A 65 -4.93 -1.18 5.31
N GLY A 66 -5.39 -1.25 6.56
CA GLY A 66 -6.51 -0.46 7.05
C GLY A 66 -7.79 -0.71 6.26
N ALA A 67 -8.26 0.33 5.59
CA ALA A 67 -9.38 0.25 4.65
C ALA A 67 -8.98 -0.31 3.27
N GLY A 68 -7.75 -0.84 3.10
CA GLY A 68 -7.24 -1.44 1.87
C GLY A 68 -6.47 -0.48 0.97
N PHE A 69 -6.05 0.67 1.48
CA PHE A 69 -5.30 1.67 0.71
C PHE A 69 -3.82 1.69 1.10
N PRO A 70 -2.89 1.53 0.14
CA PRO A 70 -3.12 1.44 -1.30
C PRO A 70 -3.34 0.01 -1.83
N GLY A 71 -3.07 -1.05 -1.05
CA GLY A 71 -2.89 -2.41 -1.52
C GLY A 71 -4.05 -3.00 -2.31
N MET A 72 -5.31 -2.82 -1.87
CA MET A 72 -6.50 -3.34 -2.56
C MET A 72 -6.73 -2.65 -3.91
N VAL A 73 -6.51 -1.34 -4.00
CA VAL A 73 -6.62 -0.60 -5.27
C VAL A 73 -5.59 -1.12 -6.26
N LEU A 74 -4.34 -1.28 -5.82
CA LEU A 74 -3.24 -1.80 -6.64
C LEU A 74 -3.52 -3.24 -7.10
N ALA A 75 -4.11 -4.08 -6.25
CA ALA A 75 -4.50 -5.43 -6.61
C ALA A 75 -5.61 -5.47 -7.67
N ILE A 76 -6.62 -4.59 -7.56
CA ILE A 76 -7.68 -4.48 -8.57
C ILE A 76 -7.07 -4.08 -9.93
N MET A 77 -6.16 -3.11 -9.95
CA MET A 77 -5.45 -2.70 -11.16
C MET A 77 -4.54 -3.81 -11.72
N ALA A 78 -3.90 -4.56 -10.83
CA ALA A 78 -3.01 -5.66 -11.20
C ALA A 78 -3.76 -6.82 -11.88
N ASN A 79 -5.02 -7.07 -11.54
CA ASN A 79 -5.81 -8.12 -12.17
C ASN A 79 -5.81 -8.06 -13.71
N GLU A 80 -5.74 -6.86 -14.28
CA GLU A 80 -5.71 -6.67 -15.72
C GLU A 80 -4.29 -6.47 -16.28
N LYS A 81 -3.46 -5.70 -15.55
CA LYS A 81 -2.15 -5.25 -16.05
C LYS A 81 -1.01 -6.22 -15.74
N THR A 82 -1.07 -6.87 -14.58
CA THR A 82 -0.05 -7.78 -14.06
C THR A 82 -0.71 -8.91 -13.26
N PRO A 83 -1.48 -9.82 -13.91
CA PRO A 83 -2.33 -10.81 -13.23
C PRO A 83 -1.55 -11.83 -12.40
N TYR A 84 -0.25 -11.91 -12.59
CA TYR A 84 0.66 -12.75 -11.80
C TYR A 84 1.13 -12.09 -10.49
N LEU A 85 0.87 -10.80 -10.28
CA LEU A 85 1.19 -10.12 -9.03
C LEU A 85 0.25 -10.57 -7.93
N LYS A 86 0.78 -11.22 -6.91
CA LYS A 86 0.06 -11.58 -5.70
C LYS A 86 0.23 -10.48 -4.65
N VAL A 87 -0.86 -9.85 -4.27
CA VAL A 87 -0.87 -8.80 -3.25
C VAL A 87 -1.29 -9.38 -1.90
N LYS A 88 -0.49 -9.12 -0.86
CA LYS A 88 -0.74 -9.55 0.52
C LYS A 88 -1.04 -8.33 1.38
N LEU A 89 -2.27 -8.23 1.88
CA LEU A 89 -2.72 -7.17 2.75
C LEU A 89 -2.55 -7.59 4.20
N VAL A 90 -1.69 -6.89 4.94
CA VAL A 90 -1.43 -7.17 6.35
C VAL A 90 -2.17 -6.16 7.22
N GLU A 91 -3.13 -6.65 8.01
CA GLU A 91 -3.94 -5.83 8.90
C GLU A 91 -4.21 -6.59 10.20
N SER A 92 -3.89 -5.97 11.34
CA SER A 92 -4.02 -6.62 12.65
C SER A 92 -5.44 -6.56 13.22
N THR A 93 -6.29 -5.64 12.74
CA THR A 93 -7.63 -5.42 13.25
C THR A 93 -8.64 -6.35 12.57
N GLY A 94 -9.19 -7.33 13.30
CA GLY A 94 -10.11 -8.32 12.75
C GLY A 94 -11.35 -7.73 12.05
N LYS A 95 -11.93 -6.63 12.60
CA LYS A 95 -13.05 -5.94 11.96
C LYS A 95 -12.71 -5.39 10.57
N LYS A 96 -11.50 -4.84 10.41
CA LYS A 96 -11.02 -4.34 9.11
C LYS A 96 -10.75 -5.48 8.14
N THR A 97 -10.24 -6.61 8.62
CA THR A 97 -10.04 -7.78 7.75
C THR A 97 -11.35 -8.41 7.27
N LEU A 98 -12.43 -8.35 8.05
CA LEU A 98 -13.76 -8.74 7.57
C LEU A 98 -14.21 -7.86 6.40
N TYR A 99 -14.07 -6.54 6.55
CA TYR A 99 -14.36 -5.60 5.47
C TYR A 99 -13.49 -5.87 4.22
N LEU A 100 -12.18 -6.05 4.40
CA LEU A 100 -11.27 -6.34 3.28
C LEU A 100 -11.65 -7.64 2.54
N ASN A 101 -12.09 -8.67 3.26
CA ASN A 101 -12.59 -9.91 2.66
C ASN A 101 -13.86 -9.67 1.84
N GLU A 102 -14.78 -8.82 2.32
CA GLU A 102 -15.97 -8.46 1.56
C GLU A 102 -15.61 -7.73 0.26
N VAL A 103 -14.70 -6.74 0.33
CA VAL A 103 -14.20 -6.05 -0.86
C VAL A 103 -13.53 -7.03 -1.83
N LYS A 104 -12.67 -7.92 -1.34
CA LYS A 104 -12.04 -8.98 -2.13
C LYS A 104 -13.06 -9.81 -2.88
N ASN A 105 -14.09 -10.30 -2.18
CA ASN A 105 -15.11 -11.18 -2.74
C ASN A 105 -15.93 -10.48 -3.84
N GLN A 106 -16.35 -9.24 -3.58
CA GLN A 106 -17.18 -8.49 -4.54
C GLN A 106 -16.40 -7.93 -5.73
N THR A 107 -15.10 -7.69 -5.58
CA THR A 107 -14.25 -7.17 -6.67
C THR A 107 -13.43 -8.25 -7.38
N SER A 108 -13.42 -9.48 -6.84
CA SER A 108 -12.55 -10.56 -7.32
C SER A 108 -11.07 -10.14 -7.37
N ALA A 109 -10.63 -9.30 -6.44
CA ALA A 109 -9.23 -8.87 -6.36
C ALA A 109 -8.32 -10.04 -5.97
N ASN A 110 -7.19 -10.19 -6.68
CA ASN A 110 -6.19 -11.22 -6.38
C ASN A 110 -5.36 -10.84 -5.15
N VAL A 111 -5.96 -10.91 -3.97
CA VAL A 111 -5.33 -10.57 -2.70
C VAL A 111 -5.38 -11.73 -1.71
N GLU A 112 -4.37 -11.80 -0.89
CA GLU A 112 -4.35 -12.57 0.35
C GLU A 112 -4.48 -11.59 1.53
N ILE A 113 -5.46 -11.79 2.41
CA ILE A 113 -5.66 -10.94 3.58
C ILE A 113 -5.11 -11.68 4.79
N ILE A 114 -4.15 -11.04 5.47
CA ILE A 114 -3.42 -11.63 6.60
C ILE A 114 -3.80 -10.84 7.87
N ASN A 115 -4.58 -11.47 8.74
CA ASN A 115 -4.98 -10.88 10.01
C ASN A 115 -3.92 -11.13 11.08
N GLN A 116 -2.81 -10.43 11.01
CA GLN A 116 -1.70 -10.52 11.96
C GLN A 116 -0.99 -9.18 12.13
N ARG A 117 -0.23 -9.03 13.19
CA ARG A 117 0.76 -7.96 13.32
C ARG A 117 1.94 -8.24 12.40
N ILE A 118 2.51 -7.20 11.79
CA ILE A 118 3.64 -7.32 10.85
C ILE A 118 4.83 -8.01 11.51
N GLU A 119 5.09 -7.68 12.78
CA GLU A 119 6.19 -8.24 13.58
C GLU A 119 6.10 -9.74 13.80
N SER A 120 4.87 -10.28 13.74
CA SER A 120 4.58 -11.71 13.96
C SER A 120 4.61 -12.54 12.67
N LEU A 121 4.77 -11.88 11.51
CA LEU A 121 4.84 -12.60 10.25
C LEU A 121 6.16 -13.35 10.09
N VAL A 122 6.08 -14.54 9.52
CA VAL A 122 7.26 -15.22 8.97
C VAL A 122 7.64 -14.49 7.66
N PRO A 123 8.84 -13.89 7.60
CA PRO A 123 9.20 -13.09 6.43
C PRO A 123 9.37 -13.93 5.17
N GLU A 124 8.66 -13.56 4.11
CA GLU A 124 8.89 -14.01 2.75
C GLU A 124 9.41 -12.83 1.92
N LYS A 125 10.37 -13.07 1.03
CA LYS A 125 10.95 -11.99 0.23
C LYS A 125 9.93 -11.42 -0.74
N ALA A 126 9.76 -10.10 -0.68
CA ALA A 126 8.85 -9.33 -1.51
C ALA A 126 9.59 -8.64 -2.65
N ASP A 127 8.90 -8.48 -3.77
CA ASP A 127 9.35 -7.61 -4.87
C ASP A 127 8.95 -6.16 -4.60
N VAL A 128 7.77 -5.97 -3.97
CA VAL A 128 7.23 -4.64 -3.63
C VAL A 128 6.70 -4.63 -2.20
N ILE A 129 6.94 -3.52 -1.49
CA ILE A 129 6.32 -3.26 -0.19
C ILE A 129 5.70 -1.87 -0.23
N THR A 130 4.42 -1.78 0.13
CA THR A 130 3.72 -0.52 0.32
C THR A 130 3.26 -0.37 1.76
N SER A 131 3.08 0.87 2.18
CA SER A 131 2.41 1.22 3.43
C SER A 131 2.00 2.68 3.38
N ARG A 132 0.81 3.00 3.86
CA ARG A 132 0.32 4.37 3.96
C ARG A 132 -0.14 4.67 5.38
N ALA A 133 0.32 5.80 5.93
CA ALA A 133 -0.11 6.33 7.24
C ALA A 133 0.01 5.35 8.44
N LEU A 134 0.89 4.36 8.35
CA LEU A 134 1.08 3.38 9.43
C LEU A 134 2.01 3.94 10.53
N SER A 135 3.19 4.41 10.15
CA SER A 135 4.21 4.86 11.09
C SER A 135 5.27 5.75 10.42
N SER A 136 6.28 6.20 11.18
CA SER A 136 7.44 6.90 10.64
C SER A 136 8.22 6.04 9.64
N LEU A 137 9.02 6.68 8.77
CA LEU A 137 9.83 5.96 7.78
C LEU A 137 10.82 5.00 8.44
N LYS A 138 11.41 5.41 9.57
CA LYS A 138 12.34 4.59 10.35
C LYS A 138 11.67 3.30 10.86
N GLU A 139 10.46 3.40 11.42
CA GLU A 139 9.71 2.24 11.89
C GLU A 139 9.24 1.35 10.73
N LEU A 140 8.83 1.94 9.60
CA LEU A 140 8.52 1.17 8.39
C LEU A 140 9.72 0.34 7.93
N PHE A 141 10.93 0.87 8.04
CA PHE A 141 12.15 0.14 7.70
C PHE A 141 12.43 -1.03 8.66
N GLU A 142 12.13 -0.88 9.97
CA GLU A 142 12.24 -2.00 10.92
C GLU A 142 11.30 -3.15 10.56
N TYR A 143 10.12 -2.87 10.00
CA TYR A 143 9.22 -3.90 9.49
C TYR A 143 9.68 -4.45 8.15
N ALA A 144 9.95 -3.56 7.20
CA ALA A 144 10.16 -3.93 5.80
C ALA A 144 11.45 -4.70 5.54
N HIS A 145 12.56 -4.36 6.22
CA HIS A 145 13.88 -4.92 5.91
C HIS A 145 13.93 -6.46 5.97
N LYS A 146 13.13 -7.08 6.82
CA LYS A 146 13.05 -8.55 6.95
C LYS A 146 12.50 -9.20 5.67
N PHE A 147 11.64 -8.49 4.95
CA PHE A 147 11.00 -8.90 3.71
C PHE A 147 11.77 -8.44 2.47
N CYS A 148 12.73 -7.54 2.63
CA CYS A 148 13.51 -7.02 1.52
C CYS A 148 14.58 -8.00 1.02
N SER A 149 14.76 -8.00 -0.29
CA SER A 149 15.93 -8.47 -1.01
C SER A 149 16.65 -7.27 -1.65
N LEU A 150 17.75 -7.49 -2.34
CA LEU A 150 18.45 -6.44 -3.11
C LEU A 150 17.59 -5.85 -4.25
N LYS A 151 16.53 -6.57 -4.66
CA LYS A 151 15.64 -6.17 -5.77
C LYS A 151 14.32 -5.58 -5.28
N THR A 152 14.06 -5.58 -3.98
CA THR A 152 12.81 -5.08 -3.42
C THR A 152 12.69 -3.58 -3.58
N THR A 153 11.54 -3.12 -4.04
CA THR A 153 11.15 -1.71 -4.11
C THR A 153 10.11 -1.43 -3.03
N CYS A 154 10.41 -0.50 -2.10
CA CYS A 154 9.40 -0.02 -1.17
C CYS A 154 8.81 1.30 -1.70
N ILE A 155 7.50 1.43 -1.69
CA ILE A 155 6.76 2.58 -2.21
C ILE A 155 5.93 3.14 -1.05
N PHE A 156 6.37 4.26 -0.47
CA PHE A 156 5.76 4.85 0.71
C PHE A 156 5.25 6.26 0.45
N PRO A 157 3.92 6.47 0.34
CA PRO A 157 3.34 7.81 0.38
C PRO A 157 3.61 8.47 1.73
N LYS A 158 4.08 9.71 1.70
CA LYS A 158 4.41 10.53 2.86
C LYS A 158 3.90 11.96 2.69
N GLY A 159 3.69 12.64 3.80
CA GLY A 159 3.31 14.05 3.84
C GLY A 159 4.50 15.00 3.89
N LYS A 160 4.25 16.27 4.23
CA LYS A 160 5.21 17.36 4.26
C LYS A 160 6.48 17.13 5.08
N LYS A 161 6.44 16.25 6.10
CA LYS A 161 7.60 15.93 6.96
C LYS A 161 8.55 14.88 6.38
N TYR A 162 8.38 14.50 5.12
CA TYR A 162 9.16 13.42 4.51
C TYR A 162 10.68 13.63 4.57
N GLN A 163 11.15 14.86 4.46
CA GLN A 163 12.60 15.17 4.53
C GLN A 163 13.17 14.88 5.92
N GLU A 164 12.45 15.28 6.98
CA GLU A 164 12.81 14.97 8.35
C GLU A 164 12.83 13.47 8.62
N GLU A 165 11.83 12.74 8.09
CA GLU A 165 11.74 11.29 8.20
C GLU A 165 12.90 10.59 7.46
N ILE A 166 13.28 11.05 6.27
CA ILE A 166 14.44 10.55 5.53
C ILE A 166 15.74 10.79 6.32
N ALA A 167 15.92 12.00 6.84
CA ALA A 167 17.11 12.36 7.62
C ALA A 167 17.24 11.52 8.90
N ASP A 168 16.12 11.26 9.59
CA ASP A 168 16.10 10.38 10.76
C ASP A 168 16.38 8.91 10.41
N ALA A 169 15.77 8.40 9.35
CA ALA A 169 15.99 7.04 8.90
C ALA A 169 17.46 6.78 8.51
N ARG A 170 18.14 7.76 7.88
CA ARG A 170 19.55 7.65 7.47
C ARG A 170 20.52 7.50 8.64
N LYS A 171 20.11 7.79 9.87
CA LYS A 171 20.94 7.56 11.06
C LYS A 171 21.13 6.06 11.36
N SER A 172 20.22 5.21 10.90
CA SER A 172 20.22 3.76 11.21
C SER A 172 20.16 2.87 9.97
N TRP A 173 19.87 3.43 8.80
CA TRP A 173 19.62 2.69 7.58
C TRP A 173 20.38 3.22 6.38
N ASN A 174 20.90 2.31 5.56
CA ASN A 174 21.39 2.60 4.21
C ASN A 174 20.27 2.28 3.22
N PHE A 175 20.01 3.19 2.30
CA PHE A 175 19.01 3.02 1.24
C PHE A 175 19.19 4.05 0.13
N ASP A 176 18.79 3.71 -1.07
CA ASP A 176 18.56 4.65 -2.16
C ASP A 176 17.12 5.16 -2.05
N CYS A 177 16.90 6.44 -2.28
CA CYS A 177 15.59 7.08 -2.21
C CYS A 177 15.39 8.03 -3.39
N GLN A 178 14.35 7.75 -4.16
CA GLN A 178 13.81 8.69 -5.14
C GLN A 178 12.52 9.29 -4.57
N VAL A 179 12.34 10.60 -4.77
CA VAL A 179 11.18 11.35 -4.26
C VAL A 179 10.39 11.87 -5.45
N PHE A 180 9.11 11.58 -5.48
CA PHE A 180 8.18 12.04 -6.51
C PHE A 180 7.05 12.84 -5.87
N ASP A 181 6.53 13.82 -6.61
CA ASP A 181 5.35 14.55 -6.19
C ASP A 181 4.10 13.66 -6.27
N SER A 182 3.19 13.83 -5.31
CA SER A 182 1.87 13.24 -5.39
C SER A 182 1.01 14.04 -6.38
N GLU A 183 0.32 13.34 -7.26
CA GLU A 183 -0.65 13.96 -8.19
C GLU A 183 -1.95 14.39 -7.48
N GLN A 184 -2.14 13.93 -6.22
CA GLN A 184 -3.39 14.13 -5.46
C GLN A 184 -3.23 15.06 -4.26
N SER A 185 -2.03 15.58 -4.02
CA SER A 185 -1.75 16.46 -2.87
C SER A 185 -0.48 17.26 -3.08
N ASP A 186 -0.56 18.57 -2.95
CA ASP A 186 0.60 19.48 -3.08
C ASP A 186 1.70 19.21 -2.04
N GLU A 187 1.31 18.79 -0.83
CA GLU A 187 2.23 18.43 0.24
C GLU A 187 2.63 16.95 0.24
N GLY A 188 1.94 16.12 -0.56
CA GLY A 188 2.17 14.68 -0.65
C GLY A 188 3.41 14.34 -1.47
N LYS A 189 4.18 13.38 -0.98
CA LYS A 189 5.35 12.82 -1.69
C LYS A 189 5.26 11.30 -1.72
N ILE A 190 5.81 10.72 -2.77
CA ILE A 190 5.95 9.27 -2.90
C ILE A 190 7.43 8.96 -2.83
N LEU A 191 7.82 8.21 -1.79
CA LEU A 191 9.19 7.74 -1.62
C LEU A 191 9.33 6.35 -2.24
N VAL A 192 10.22 6.24 -3.22
CA VAL A 192 10.59 4.96 -3.83
C VAL A 192 11.96 4.57 -3.29
N ILE A 193 11.98 3.55 -2.44
CA ILE A 193 13.15 3.11 -1.67
C ILE A 193 13.65 1.78 -2.25
N THR A 194 14.95 1.70 -2.47
CA THR A 194 15.65 0.47 -2.88
C THR A 194 16.90 0.24 -2.06
N LYS A 195 17.47 -0.96 -2.12
CA LYS A 195 18.72 -1.35 -1.42
C LYS A 195 18.68 -1.10 0.09
N LEU A 196 17.51 -1.30 0.70
CA LEU A 196 17.34 -1.10 2.14
C LEU A 196 18.16 -2.10 2.94
N SER A 197 19.03 -1.58 3.83
CA SER A 197 19.83 -2.38 4.74
C SER A 197 20.13 -1.62 6.04
N LYS A 198 20.24 -2.35 7.14
CA LYS A 198 20.57 -1.75 8.44
C LYS A 198 22.05 -1.40 8.52
N ILE A 199 22.38 -0.25 9.09
CA ILE A 199 23.77 0.15 9.35
C ILE A 199 24.31 -0.77 10.47
N LYS A 200 25.46 -1.43 10.22
CA LYS A 200 26.09 -2.32 11.22
C LYS A 200 26.55 -1.52 12.43
N GLY A 201 26.23 -1.98 13.63
CA GLY A 201 26.70 -1.38 14.88
C GLY A 201 25.78 -0.31 15.49
N VAL A 202 24.69 0.03 14.84
CA VAL A 202 23.62 0.88 15.42
C VAL A 202 22.59 -0.06 16.07
N LYS A 203 22.44 0.08 17.41
CA LYS A 203 21.41 -0.64 18.20
C LYS A 203 20.06 0.03 18.08
#